data_55bbe9e6e7ad2394c8bbadb19e9df901
#
_entry.id   55bbe9e6e7ad2394c8bbadb19e9df901
#
_cell.length_a   1.000
_cell.length_b   1.000
_cell.length_c   1.000
_cell.angle_alpha   90.00
_cell.angle_beta   90.00
_cell.angle_gamma   90.00
#
_symmetry.space_group_name_H-M   'P 1'
#
loop_
_entity.id
_entity.type
_entity.pdbx_description
1 polymer ?
#
loop_
_entity_poly.entity_id
_entity_poly.type
_entity_poly.pdbx_seq_one_letter_code
_entity_poly.pdbx_strand_id
1 'polypeptide(L)'
;MKNIQSITSAANPLIRLTHAIVHTHRRAAKEGLFTVEGLRLAEMAAESDWKICHALVTERAMTGERTCALMNTLLKRDIPTFLVAEKLFSTLSDTDSPQGILLVMERPRGGSLDTLYQERRADEMPLYIVLDRVQDPGNVGTILRTADAVGASGVILLRGSADVYSSKVVRATMGAVFHVPFVLGVAAEELIHFAERTSIALLAAACDAEARTHFAADLRRSALIVLGNEANGVSEEILHAAEHIYIPMRGHAESLNVSAAATAILYEAFRQRLCV
;
A
#
# COMPACT_ATOMS: atom_id res chain seq x y z
N MET A 1 -13.42 -18.16 27.56
CA MET A 1 -13.42 -17.70 26.16
C MET A 1 -14.86 -17.57 25.71
N LYS A 2 -15.30 -16.41 25.16
CA LYS A 2 -16.57 -16.34 24.42
C LYS A 2 -16.55 -17.46 23.38
N ASN A 3 -17.65 -18.19 23.20
CA ASN A 3 -17.74 -19.33 22.29
C ASN A 3 -17.44 -18.85 20.85
N ILE A 4 -16.25 -19.16 20.31
CA ILE A 4 -15.95 -18.88 18.89
C ILE A 4 -16.78 -19.86 18.07
N GLN A 5 -17.63 -19.34 17.19
CA GLN A 5 -18.50 -20.17 16.34
C GLN A 5 -17.65 -20.87 15.27
N SER A 6 -17.88 -22.17 15.08
CA SER A 6 -17.22 -22.93 14.03
C SER A 6 -18.02 -22.92 12.74
N ILE A 7 -17.30 -22.73 11.61
CA ILE A 7 -17.86 -22.79 10.25
C ILE A 7 -17.18 -23.94 9.51
N THR A 8 -17.95 -24.94 9.11
CA THR A 8 -17.47 -26.14 8.40
C THR A 8 -17.95 -26.23 6.97
N SER A 9 -18.97 -25.44 6.59
CA SER A 9 -19.59 -25.52 5.26
C SER A 9 -19.08 -24.44 4.32
N ALA A 10 -18.65 -24.82 3.13
CA ALA A 10 -18.31 -23.90 2.04
C ALA A 10 -19.54 -23.13 1.52
N ALA A 11 -20.75 -23.61 1.78
CA ALA A 11 -21.99 -22.93 1.41
C ALA A 11 -22.36 -21.78 2.37
N ASN A 12 -21.65 -21.63 3.48
CA ASN A 12 -21.87 -20.53 4.42
C ASN A 12 -21.72 -19.19 3.70
N PRO A 13 -22.67 -18.25 3.83
CA PRO A 13 -22.64 -16.95 3.15
C PRO A 13 -21.35 -16.14 3.39
N LEU A 14 -20.82 -16.18 4.63
CA LEU A 14 -19.59 -15.50 5.01
C LEU A 14 -18.37 -16.09 4.28
N ILE A 15 -18.29 -17.41 4.18
CA ILE A 15 -17.21 -18.10 3.45
C ILE A 15 -17.28 -17.77 1.95
N ARG A 16 -18.47 -17.80 1.36
CA ARG A 16 -18.67 -17.44 -0.05
C ARG A 16 -18.30 -15.99 -0.33
N LEU A 17 -18.66 -15.07 0.55
CA LEU A 17 -18.27 -13.67 0.45
C LEU A 17 -16.75 -13.52 0.54
N THR A 18 -16.12 -14.11 1.56
CA THR A 18 -14.66 -14.04 1.74
C THR A 18 -13.92 -14.61 0.54
N HIS A 19 -14.33 -15.79 0.03
CA HIS A 19 -13.78 -16.38 -1.17
C HIS A 19 -13.89 -15.42 -2.38
N ALA A 20 -15.03 -14.80 -2.57
CA ALA A 20 -15.24 -13.85 -3.66
C ALA A 20 -14.35 -12.61 -3.52
N ILE A 21 -14.13 -12.11 -2.30
CA ILE A 21 -13.25 -10.95 -2.04
C ILE A 21 -11.79 -11.30 -2.35
N VAL A 22 -11.33 -12.46 -1.92
CA VAL A 22 -9.93 -12.90 -2.17
C VAL A 22 -9.65 -13.09 -3.67
N HIS A 23 -10.56 -13.73 -4.39
CA HIS A 23 -10.30 -14.18 -5.77
C HIS A 23 -10.87 -13.26 -6.85
N THR A 24 -11.66 -12.23 -6.50
CA THR A 24 -12.33 -11.37 -7.48
C THR A 24 -12.22 -9.89 -7.09
N HIS A 25 -11.21 -9.19 -7.64
CA HIS A 25 -11.01 -7.75 -7.39
C HIS A 25 -12.26 -6.90 -7.59
N ARG A 26 -13.00 -7.15 -8.69
CA ARG A 26 -14.25 -6.42 -8.98
C ARG A 26 -15.30 -6.61 -7.87
N ARG A 27 -15.38 -7.80 -7.29
CA ARG A 27 -16.31 -8.07 -6.18
C ARG A 27 -15.84 -7.39 -4.90
N ALA A 28 -14.56 -7.50 -4.57
CA ALA A 28 -13.96 -6.82 -3.41
C ALA A 28 -14.19 -5.30 -3.46
N ALA A 29 -13.95 -4.68 -4.62
CA ALA A 29 -14.19 -3.26 -4.82
C ALA A 29 -15.67 -2.88 -4.68
N LYS A 30 -16.59 -3.68 -5.24
CA LYS A 30 -18.03 -3.45 -5.15
C LYS A 30 -18.56 -3.53 -3.72
N GLU A 31 -18.07 -4.48 -2.93
CA GLU A 31 -18.43 -4.65 -1.52
C GLU A 31 -17.73 -3.65 -0.60
N GLY A 32 -16.69 -2.93 -1.12
CA GLY A 32 -15.87 -2.03 -0.30
C GLY A 32 -15.04 -2.79 0.74
N LEU A 33 -14.64 -4.03 0.43
CA LEU A 33 -13.95 -4.93 1.36
C LEU A 33 -12.59 -5.35 0.78
N PHE A 34 -11.69 -5.78 1.67
CA PHE A 34 -10.42 -6.42 1.32
C PHE A 34 -10.01 -7.42 2.40
N THR A 35 -8.97 -8.20 2.13
CA THR A 35 -8.49 -9.22 3.07
C THR A 35 -7.06 -8.96 3.52
N VAL A 36 -6.81 -9.33 4.76
CA VAL A 36 -5.49 -9.30 5.41
C VAL A 36 -5.18 -10.70 5.88
N GLU A 37 -4.16 -11.33 5.31
CA GLU A 37 -3.77 -12.70 5.61
C GLU A 37 -2.42 -12.76 6.32
N GLY A 38 -2.33 -13.61 7.36
CA GLY A 38 -1.13 -13.87 8.13
C GLY A 38 -1.09 -13.11 9.46
N LEU A 39 -0.43 -13.73 10.45
CA LEU A 39 -0.44 -13.27 11.84
C LEU A 39 0.09 -11.85 12.00
N ARG A 40 1.27 -11.56 11.43
CA ARG A 40 1.90 -10.23 11.59
C ARG A 40 1.05 -9.10 11.03
N LEU A 41 0.50 -9.29 9.83
CA LEU A 41 -0.38 -8.29 9.22
C LEU A 41 -1.69 -8.13 9.98
N ALA A 42 -2.24 -9.23 10.49
CA ALA A 42 -3.45 -9.20 11.30
C ALA A 42 -3.25 -8.48 12.65
N GLU A 43 -2.07 -8.60 13.26
CA GLU A 43 -1.70 -7.85 14.46
C GLU A 43 -1.66 -6.35 14.16
N MET A 44 -0.97 -5.92 13.09
CA MET A 44 -0.89 -4.52 12.68
C MET A 44 -2.27 -3.96 12.29
N ALA A 45 -3.09 -4.75 11.61
CA ALA A 45 -4.48 -4.38 11.31
C ALA A 45 -5.30 -4.19 12.60
N ALA A 46 -5.09 -5.03 13.61
CA ALA A 46 -5.76 -4.90 14.90
C ALA A 46 -5.28 -3.69 15.71
N GLU A 47 -4.07 -3.20 15.48
CA GLU A 47 -3.52 -1.98 16.10
C GLU A 47 -3.99 -0.70 15.37
N SER A 48 -4.41 -0.82 14.10
CA SER A 48 -4.92 0.31 13.32
C SER A 48 -6.36 0.67 13.69
N ASP A 49 -6.76 1.89 13.29
CA ASP A 49 -8.15 2.38 13.42
C ASP A 49 -9.08 1.86 12.31
N TRP A 50 -8.56 1.03 11.39
CA TRP A 50 -9.34 0.52 10.29
C TRP A 50 -10.35 -0.52 10.74
N LYS A 51 -11.53 -0.52 10.13
CA LYS A 51 -12.62 -1.38 10.54
C LYS A 51 -12.43 -2.82 10.09
N ILE A 52 -12.31 -3.72 11.06
CA ILE A 52 -12.31 -5.17 10.86
C ILE A 52 -13.75 -5.66 10.90
N CYS A 53 -14.22 -6.29 9.83
CA CYS A 53 -15.58 -6.83 9.73
C CYS A 53 -15.70 -8.17 10.45
N HIS A 54 -14.72 -9.06 10.22
CA HIS A 54 -14.65 -10.35 10.90
C HIS A 54 -13.27 -10.99 10.73
N ALA A 55 -12.99 -11.99 11.57
CA ALA A 55 -11.78 -12.78 11.53
C ALA A 55 -12.10 -14.26 11.31
N LEU A 56 -11.30 -14.93 10.48
CA LEU A 56 -11.30 -16.37 10.29
C LEU A 56 -9.99 -16.94 10.80
N VAL A 57 -10.06 -18.00 11.61
CA VAL A 57 -8.88 -18.62 12.21
C VAL A 57 -9.02 -20.15 12.16
N THR A 58 -7.92 -20.86 11.97
CA THR A 58 -7.90 -22.34 12.01
C THR A 58 -7.52 -22.85 13.40
N GLU A 59 -7.88 -24.12 13.70
CA GLU A 59 -7.49 -24.76 14.96
C GLU A 59 -5.97 -24.81 15.12
N ARG A 60 -5.24 -25.11 14.05
CA ARG A 60 -3.78 -25.14 14.06
C ARG A 60 -3.20 -23.77 14.42
N ALA A 61 -3.73 -22.69 13.84
CA ALA A 61 -3.26 -21.34 14.15
C ALA A 61 -3.52 -20.97 15.61
N MET A 62 -4.61 -21.44 16.20
CA MET A 62 -4.97 -21.22 17.60
C MET A 62 -4.04 -21.92 18.60
N THR A 63 -3.15 -22.80 18.18
CA THR A 63 -2.11 -23.37 19.08
C THR A 63 -0.99 -22.37 19.38
N GLY A 64 -0.86 -21.32 18.58
CA GLY A 64 0.16 -20.27 18.76
C GLY A 64 -0.26 -19.23 19.81
N GLU A 65 0.61 -18.91 20.75
CA GLU A 65 0.37 -17.93 21.81
C GLU A 65 0.01 -16.54 21.25
N ARG A 66 0.74 -16.06 20.23
CA ARG A 66 0.47 -14.76 19.56
C ARG A 66 -0.89 -14.75 18.89
N THR A 67 -1.29 -15.84 18.24
CA THR A 67 -2.61 -15.98 17.63
C THR A 67 -3.71 -15.90 18.69
N CYS A 68 -3.54 -16.60 19.81
CA CYS A 68 -4.48 -16.54 20.92
C CYS A 68 -4.60 -15.11 21.49
N ALA A 69 -3.49 -14.39 21.62
CA ALA A 69 -3.47 -13.01 22.09
C ALA A 69 -4.22 -12.09 21.10
N LEU A 70 -3.97 -12.21 19.80
CA LEU A 70 -4.68 -11.47 18.76
C LEU A 70 -6.18 -11.76 18.80
N MET A 71 -6.59 -13.05 18.84
CA MET A 71 -8.02 -13.39 18.88
C MET A 71 -8.71 -12.85 20.13
N ASN A 72 -8.04 -12.86 21.28
CA ASN A 72 -8.56 -12.25 22.50
C ASN A 72 -8.73 -10.73 22.36
N THR A 73 -7.82 -10.07 21.67
CA THR A 73 -7.92 -8.62 21.36
C THR A 73 -9.12 -8.33 20.46
N LEU A 74 -9.31 -9.12 19.39
CA LEU A 74 -10.45 -8.97 18.48
C LEU A 74 -11.78 -9.22 19.19
N LEU A 75 -11.86 -10.26 20.02
CA LEU A 75 -13.07 -10.60 20.81
C LEU A 75 -13.41 -9.53 21.84
N LYS A 76 -12.41 -8.88 22.47
CA LYS A 76 -12.64 -7.74 23.37
C LYS A 76 -13.21 -6.51 22.65
N ARG A 77 -12.89 -6.35 21.37
CA ARG A 77 -13.43 -5.30 20.48
C ARG A 77 -14.75 -5.72 19.84
N ASP A 78 -15.37 -6.80 20.27
CA ASP A 78 -16.61 -7.39 19.75
C ASP A 78 -16.55 -7.69 18.22
N ILE A 79 -15.33 -7.97 17.68
CA ILE A 79 -15.15 -8.35 16.29
C ILE A 79 -15.56 -9.82 16.12
N PRO A 80 -16.52 -10.12 15.20
CA PRO A 80 -16.94 -11.48 14.93
C PRO A 80 -15.75 -12.36 14.51
N THR A 81 -15.51 -13.43 15.26
CA THR A 81 -14.38 -14.34 15.02
C THR A 81 -14.91 -15.75 14.85
N PHE A 82 -14.46 -16.45 13.79
CA PHE A 82 -14.95 -17.77 13.43
C PHE A 82 -13.81 -18.77 13.30
N LEU A 83 -14.02 -19.95 13.81
CA LEU A 83 -13.14 -21.11 13.62
C LEU A 83 -13.48 -21.79 12.28
N VAL A 84 -12.49 -22.00 11.44
CA VAL A 84 -12.66 -22.59 10.10
C VAL A 84 -11.77 -23.80 9.94
N ALA A 85 -12.32 -24.89 9.38
CA ALA A 85 -11.54 -26.10 9.10
C ALA A 85 -10.40 -25.81 8.10
N GLU A 86 -9.21 -26.44 8.30
CA GLU A 86 -8.00 -26.21 7.49
C GLU A 86 -8.26 -26.32 5.99
N LYS A 87 -8.98 -27.37 5.54
CA LYS A 87 -9.32 -27.56 4.12
C LYS A 87 -10.17 -26.44 3.55
N LEU A 88 -11.09 -25.90 4.35
CA LEU A 88 -11.93 -24.81 3.94
C LEU A 88 -11.13 -23.50 3.92
N PHE A 89 -10.28 -23.27 4.92
CA PHE A 89 -9.40 -22.10 4.98
C PHE A 89 -8.46 -22.03 3.77
N SER A 90 -7.89 -23.17 3.35
CA SER A 90 -7.02 -23.22 2.17
C SER A 90 -7.69 -22.73 0.88
N THR A 91 -9.01 -22.83 0.77
CA THR A 91 -9.76 -22.29 -0.38
C THR A 91 -9.94 -20.78 -0.31
N LEU A 92 -9.76 -20.20 0.86
CA LEU A 92 -9.87 -18.75 1.10
C LEU A 92 -8.51 -18.04 1.04
N SER A 93 -7.42 -18.78 1.03
CA SER A 93 -6.08 -18.22 0.99
C SER A 93 -5.58 -18.06 -0.45
N ASP A 94 -4.78 -17.01 -0.66
CA ASP A 94 -4.04 -16.73 -1.89
C ASP A 94 -2.53 -17.08 -1.72
N THR A 95 -2.21 -17.90 -0.70
CA THR A 95 -0.84 -18.35 -0.41
C THR A 95 -0.72 -19.87 -0.44
N ASP A 96 0.44 -20.39 -0.85
CA ASP A 96 0.71 -21.82 -0.91
C ASP A 96 0.74 -22.48 0.48
N SER A 97 1.12 -21.72 1.50
CA SER A 97 1.25 -22.19 2.88
C SER A 97 0.56 -21.23 3.85
N PRO A 98 -0.78 -21.30 3.94
CA PRO A 98 -1.56 -20.40 4.78
C PRO A 98 -1.17 -20.51 6.26
N GLN A 99 -1.05 -19.37 6.95
CA GLN A 99 -0.81 -19.33 8.39
C GLN A 99 -2.08 -19.58 9.21
N GLY A 100 -3.24 -19.69 8.56
CA GLY A 100 -4.51 -19.98 9.22
C GLY A 100 -5.16 -18.78 9.91
N ILE A 101 -4.83 -17.56 9.50
CA ILE A 101 -5.42 -16.32 10.01
C ILE A 101 -5.75 -15.43 8.81
N LEU A 102 -7.01 -14.99 8.72
CA LEU A 102 -7.49 -14.07 7.69
C LEU A 102 -8.50 -13.10 8.31
N LEU A 103 -8.27 -11.81 8.11
CA LEU A 103 -9.22 -10.76 8.45
C LEU A 103 -9.91 -10.26 7.18
N VAL A 104 -11.19 -9.96 7.28
CA VAL A 104 -11.92 -9.18 6.28
C VAL A 104 -12.15 -7.79 6.85
N MET A 105 -11.77 -6.77 6.08
CA MET A 105 -11.77 -5.38 6.51
C MET A 105 -12.54 -4.50 5.51
N GLU A 106 -13.11 -3.41 6.00
CA GLU A 106 -13.65 -2.36 5.12
C GLU A 106 -12.50 -1.55 4.52
N ARG A 107 -12.61 -1.24 3.22
CA ARG A 107 -11.72 -0.28 2.57
C ARG A 107 -12.01 1.10 3.16
N PRO A 108 -11.02 1.80 3.72
CA PRO A 108 -11.20 3.20 4.11
C PRO A 108 -11.77 4.01 2.95
N ARG A 109 -12.62 4.97 3.26
CA ARG A 109 -13.08 5.93 2.25
C ARG A 109 -11.85 6.67 1.73
N GLY A 110 -11.68 6.68 0.41
CA GLY A 110 -10.53 7.31 -0.22
C GLY A 110 -10.44 8.79 0.17
N GLY A 111 -9.24 9.22 0.56
CA GLY A 111 -8.92 10.63 0.70
C GLY A 111 -8.85 11.35 -0.65
N SER A 112 -8.78 12.66 -0.63
CA SER A 112 -8.44 13.52 -1.78
C SER A 112 -7.02 14.06 -1.63
N LEU A 113 -6.46 14.61 -2.70
CA LEU A 113 -5.18 15.32 -2.61
C LEU A 113 -5.23 16.46 -1.59
N ASP A 114 -6.36 17.15 -1.50
CA ASP A 114 -6.56 18.23 -0.52
C ASP A 114 -6.57 17.71 0.92
N THR A 115 -7.27 16.61 1.17
CA THR A 115 -7.28 15.98 2.50
C THR A 115 -5.87 15.54 2.89
N LEU A 116 -5.15 14.85 2.00
CA LEU A 116 -3.78 14.41 2.23
C LEU A 116 -2.84 15.60 2.52
N TYR A 117 -3.04 16.73 1.84
CA TYR A 117 -2.25 17.94 2.06
C TYR A 117 -2.59 18.64 3.37
N GLN A 118 -3.85 18.65 3.78
CA GLN A 118 -4.30 19.28 5.04
C GLN A 118 -3.87 18.49 6.27
N GLU A 119 -3.81 17.17 6.19
CA GLU A 119 -3.43 16.28 7.30
C GLU A 119 -1.92 16.24 7.55
N ARG A 120 -1.09 16.86 6.66
CA ARG A 120 0.35 16.93 6.88
C ARG A 120 0.68 17.78 8.12
N ARG A 121 1.82 17.54 8.73
CA ARG A 121 2.33 18.42 9.78
C ARG A 121 2.66 19.79 9.20
N ALA A 122 2.25 20.84 9.88
CA ALA A 122 2.36 22.22 9.39
C ALA A 122 3.82 22.71 9.24
N ASP A 123 4.73 22.12 10.00
CA ASP A 123 6.17 22.43 10.04
C ASP A 123 7.02 21.53 9.14
N GLU A 124 6.44 20.52 8.49
CA GLU A 124 7.14 19.61 7.60
C GLU A 124 7.05 20.03 6.14
N MET A 125 8.18 19.92 5.43
CA MET A 125 8.24 19.95 3.97
C MET A 125 7.74 18.62 3.43
N PRO A 126 6.51 18.54 2.87
CA PRO A 126 5.94 17.25 2.50
C PRO A 126 6.75 16.55 1.42
N LEU A 127 6.84 15.22 1.55
CA LEU A 127 7.39 14.32 0.57
C LEU A 127 6.30 13.33 0.16
N TYR A 128 5.78 13.49 -1.05
CA TYR A 128 4.80 12.56 -1.62
C TYR A 128 5.44 11.69 -2.68
N ILE A 129 5.07 10.43 -2.70
CA ILE A 129 5.45 9.50 -3.75
C ILE A 129 4.25 9.33 -4.68
N VAL A 130 4.47 9.47 -5.97
CA VAL A 130 3.43 9.31 -6.98
C VAL A 130 3.72 8.08 -7.83
N LEU A 131 2.77 7.19 -7.93
CA LEU A 131 2.85 5.99 -8.77
C LEU A 131 2.04 6.21 -10.03
N ASP A 132 2.72 6.47 -11.14
CA ASP A 132 2.09 6.65 -12.44
C ASP A 132 1.98 5.30 -13.16
N ARG A 133 0.82 4.66 -13.02
CA ARG A 133 0.48 3.38 -13.66
C ARG A 133 1.46 2.25 -13.33
N VAL A 134 1.98 2.22 -12.10
CA VAL A 134 2.78 1.08 -11.60
C VAL A 134 1.84 -0.10 -11.40
N GLN A 135 2.01 -1.17 -12.18
CA GLN A 135 1.06 -2.28 -12.29
C GLN A 135 1.45 -3.52 -11.49
N ASP A 136 2.74 -3.73 -11.22
CA ASP A 136 3.16 -4.88 -10.43
C ASP A 136 2.83 -4.69 -8.94
N PRO A 137 2.04 -5.61 -8.34
CA PRO A 137 1.65 -5.52 -6.93
C PRO A 137 2.84 -5.55 -5.95
N GLY A 138 3.91 -6.26 -6.30
CA GLY A 138 5.13 -6.34 -5.50
C GLY A 138 5.85 -4.99 -5.45
N ASN A 139 5.93 -4.31 -6.60
CA ASN A 139 6.52 -2.98 -6.69
C ASN A 139 5.72 -1.96 -5.87
N VAL A 140 4.39 -1.92 -6.04
CA VAL A 140 3.52 -1.01 -5.28
C VAL A 140 3.68 -1.24 -3.78
N GLY A 141 3.63 -2.50 -3.32
CA GLY A 141 3.80 -2.83 -1.90
C GLY A 141 5.19 -2.48 -1.36
N THR A 142 6.24 -2.71 -2.14
CA THR A 142 7.62 -2.36 -1.75
C THR A 142 7.81 -0.84 -1.67
N ILE A 143 7.21 -0.08 -2.58
CA ILE A 143 7.27 1.38 -2.56
C ILE A 143 6.51 1.93 -1.33
N LEU A 144 5.33 1.42 -1.02
CA LEU A 144 4.59 1.78 0.19
C LEU A 144 5.42 1.51 1.46
N ARG A 145 6.10 0.35 1.52
CA ARG A 145 6.99 0.02 2.63
C ARG A 145 8.19 0.96 2.72
N THR A 146 8.75 1.36 1.60
CA THR A 146 9.85 2.34 1.57
C THR A 146 9.36 3.73 1.99
N ALA A 147 8.16 4.13 1.55
CA ALA A 147 7.51 5.38 1.95
C ALA A 147 7.33 5.47 3.48
N ASP A 148 6.86 4.38 4.10
CA ASP A 148 6.77 4.25 5.56
C ASP A 148 8.14 4.43 6.23
N ALA A 149 9.15 3.70 5.73
CA ALA A 149 10.49 3.70 6.31
C ALA A 149 11.20 5.07 6.27
N VAL A 150 10.92 5.91 5.27
CA VAL A 150 11.50 7.25 5.15
C VAL A 150 10.61 8.35 5.75
N GLY A 151 9.44 7.99 6.30
CA GLY A 151 8.49 8.94 6.85
C GLY A 151 7.87 9.85 5.79
N ALA A 152 7.53 9.31 4.61
CA ALA A 152 6.87 10.08 3.57
C ALA A 152 5.50 10.58 4.02
N SER A 153 5.10 11.77 3.56
CA SER A 153 3.83 12.41 3.90
C SER A 153 2.63 11.70 3.26
N GLY A 154 2.86 10.84 2.26
CA GLY A 154 1.84 10.00 1.65
C GLY A 154 2.22 9.47 0.28
N VAL A 155 1.37 8.57 -0.24
CA VAL A 155 1.51 7.96 -1.56
C VAL A 155 0.28 8.25 -2.41
N ILE A 156 0.48 8.70 -3.64
CA ILE A 156 -0.57 9.04 -4.59
C ILE A 156 -0.51 8.02 -5.74
N LEU A 157 -1.58 7.28 -5.94
CA LEU A 157 -1.66 6.31 -7.02
C LEU A 157 -2.54 6.88 -8.14
N LEU A 158 -1.93 7.09 -9.31
CA LEU A 158 -2.66 7.53 -10.48
C LEU A 158 -3.51 6.38 -11.06
N ARG A 159 -4.50 6.74 -11.87
CA ARG A 159 -5.36 5.78 -12.58
C ARG A 159 -4.51 4.80 -13.38
N GLY A 160 -4.81 3.51 -13.26
CA GLY A 160 -4.05 2.45 -13.93
C GLY A 160 -2.97 1.80 -13.08
N SER A 161 -2.70 2.30 -11.86
CA SER A 161 -1.85 1.63 -10.89
C SER A 161 -2.57 0.43 -10.25
N ALA A 162 -1.80 -0.52 -9.70
CA ALA A 162 -2.36 -1.69 -9.04
C ALA A 162 -3.20 -1.30 -7.82
N ASP A 163 -4.24 -2.10 -7.55
CA ASP A 163 -5.12 -1.92 -6.39
C ASP A 163 -4.36 -2.18 -5.08
N VAL A 164 -4.20 -1.14 -4.25
CA VAL A 164 -3.54 -1.22 -2.94
C VAL A 164 -4.18 -2.26 -2.03
N TYR A 165 -5.48 -2.49 -2.18
CA TYR A 165 -6.23 -3.44 -1.37
C TYR A 165 -6.18 -4.88 -1.90
N SER A 166 -5.45 -5.14 -2.99
CA SER A 166 -5.24 -6.52 -3.43
C SER A 166 -4.41 -7.30 -2.41
N SER A 167 -4.72 -8.58 -2.21
CA SER A 167 -4.01 -9.44 -1.25
C SER A 167 -2.49 -9.43 -1.47
N LYS A 168 -2.04 -9.36 -2.73
CA LYS A 168 -0.63 -9.32 -3.09
C LYS A 168 0.04 -8.00 -2.67
N VAL A 169 -0.59 -6.85 -2.89
CA VAL A 169 -0.07 -5.56 -2.45
C VAL A 169 -0.05 -5.50 -0.93
N VAL A 170 -1.16 -5.81 -0.26
CA VAL A 170 -1.27 -5.79 1.20
C VAL A 170 -0.14 -6.61 1.84
N ARG A 171 0.11 -7.82 1.35
CA ARG A 171 1.24 -8.64 1.83
C ARG A 171 2.60 -7.99 1.59
N ALA A 172 2.82 -7.44 0.39
CA ALA A 172 4.09 -6.83 0.03
C ALA A 172 4.41 -5.57 0.85
N THR A 173 3.39 -4.86 1.35
CA THR A 173 3.59 -3.69 2.23
C THR A 173 4.18 -4.05 3.59
N MET A 174 4.08 -5.32 4.02
CA MET A 174 4.47 -5.77 5.36
C MET A 174 3.83 -4.94 6.48
N GLY A 175 2.64 -4.36 6.23
CA GLY A 175 1.87 -3.54 7.17
C GLY A 175 1.94 -2.03 6.97
N ALA A 176 2.85 -1.52 6.14
CA ALA A 176 2.96 -0.09 5.85
C ALA A 176 1.64 0.52 5.32
N VAL A 177 0.78 -0.30 4.72
CA VAL A 177 -0.55 0.12 4.25
C VAL A 177 -1.43 0.71 5.37
N PHE A 178 -1.19 0.33 6.62
CA PHE A 178 -1.94 0.84 7.78
C PHE A 178 -1.37 2.13 8.36
N HIS A 179 -0.16 2.53 7.94
CA HIS A 179 0.57 3.67 8.50
C HIS A 179 0.70 4.84 7.53
N VAL A 180 0.95 4.54 6.24
CA VAL A 180 1.18 5.58 5.23
C VAL A 180 -0.14 6.06 4.67
N PRO A 181 -0.45 7.36 4.73
CA PRO A 181 -1.62 7.91 4.05
C PRO A 181 -1.49 7.73 2.53
N PHE A 182 -2.60 7.45 1.86
CA PHE A 182 -2.58 7.35 0.40
C PHE A 182 -3.88 7.80 -0.26
N VAL A 183 -3.77 8.23 -1.51
CA VAL A 183 -4.90 8.63 -2.36
C VAL A 183 -4.87 7.79 -3.63
N LEU A 184 -6.03 7.30 -4.06
CA LEU A 184 -6.17 6.37 -5.18
C LEU A 184 -6.92 7.01 -6.36
N GLY A 185 -6.54 6.60 -7.57
CA GLY A 185 -7.30 6.88 -8.79
C GLY A 185 -7.25 8.34 -9.25
N VAL A 186 -6.19 9.07 -8.86
CA VAL A 186 -5.94 10.45 -9.26
C VAL A 186 -5.64 10.52 -10.76
N ALA A 187 -6.16 11.52 -11.46
CA ALA A 187 -5.79 11.80 -12.86
C ALA A 187 -4.48 12.59 -12.93
N ALA A 188 -3.73 12.46 -14.03
CA ALA A 188 -2.48 13.19 -14.22
C ALA A 188 -2.69 14.70 -14.17
N GLU A 189 -3.72 15.21 -14.84
CA GLU A 189 -4.06 16.64 -14.83
C GLU A 189 -4.42 17.14 -13.43
N GLU A 190 -5.11 16.32 -12.63
CA GLU A 190 -5.45 16.66 -11.24
C GLU A 190 -4.19 16.78 -10.36
N LEU A 191 -3.21 15.86 -10.57
CA LEU A 191 -1.93 15.91 -9.90
C LEU A 191 -1.13 17.17 -10.27
N ILE A 192 -1.03 17.48 -11.56
CA ILE A 192 -0.30 18.66 -12.08
C ILE A 192 -0.90 19.94 -11.49
N HIS A 193 -2.23 20.08 -11.57
CA HIS A 193 -2.91 21.23 -10.99
C HIS A 193 -2.72 21.35 -9.47
N PHE A 194 -2.69 20.20 -8.77
CA PHE A 194 -2.39 20.17 -7.34
C PHE A 194 -0.97 20.67 -7.06
N ALA A 195 0.03 20.23 -7.81
CA ALA A 195 1.42 20.65 -7.67
C ALA A 195 1.57 22.18 -7.87
N GLU A 196 0.96 22.72 -8.92
CA GLU A 196 0.95 24.15 -9.24
C GLU A 196 0.31 24.98 -8.11
N ARG A 197 -0.90 24.60 -7.70
CA ARG A 197 -1.68 25.30 -6.68
C ARG A 197 -1.00 25.32 -5.32
N THR A 198 -0.29 24.25 -4.96
CA THR A 198 0.39 24.10 -3.68
C THR A 198 1.86 24.54 -3.72
N SER A 199 2.38 24.88 -4.91
CA SER A 199 3.80 25.17 -5.15
C SER A 199 4.74 24.06 -4.68
N ILE A 200 4.29 22.79 -4.75
CA ILE A 200 5.09 21.61 -4.47
C ILE A 200 5.83 21.21 -5.75
N ALA A 201 7.13 21.00 -5.67
CA ALA A 201 7.91 20.60 -6.82
C ALA A 201 7.49 19.22 -7.36
N LEU A 202 7.19 19.13 -8.65
CA LEU A 202 6.90 17.89 -9.34
C LEU A 202 8.19 17.36 -9.97
N LEU A 203 8.65 16.20 -9.52
CA LEU A 203 9.91 15.57 -9.93
C LEU A 203 9.63 14.21 -10.56
N ALA A 204 9.88 14.07 -11.85
CA ALA A 204 9.71 12.79 -12.57
C ALA A 204 11.01 11.99 -12.61
N ALA A 205 10.94 10.72 -12.21
CA ALA A 205 12.05 9.77 -12.36
C ALA A 205 12.15 9.35 -13.84
N ALA A 206 12.92 10.07 -14.62
CA ALA A 206 13.11 9.87 -16.05
C ALA A 206 14.55 10.21 -16.43
N CYS A 207 15.11 9.48 -17.40
CA CYS A 207 16.45 9.70 -17.91
C CYS A 207 16.38 10.34 -19.29
N ASP A 208 16.63 11.64 -19.35
CA ASP A 208 16.73 12.41 -20.60
C ASP A 208 17.88 13.43 -20.53
N ALA A 209 18.04 14.23 -21.61
CA ALA A 209 19.16 15.16 -21.74
C ALA A 209 19.16 16.32 -20.74
N GLU A 210 18.00 16.67 -20.18
CA GLU A 210 17.82 17.78 -19.24
C GLU A 210 17.75 17.30 -17.77
N ALA A 211 17.67 15.99 -17.56
CA ALA A 211 17.55 15.39 -16.24
C ALA A 211 18.79 15.63 -15.36
N ARG A 212 18.52 15.92 -14.08
CA ARG A 212 19.56 16.00 -13.06
C ARG A 212 19.73 14.67 -12.35
N THR A 213 20.92 14.36 -11.87
CA THR A 213 21.08 13.21 -11.00
C THR A 213 20.25 13.40 -9.72
N HIS A 214 19.63 12.33 -9.22
CA HIS A 214 18.79 12.39 -8.02
C HIS A 214 19.52 12.97 -6.80
N PHE A 215 20.83 12.80 -6.70
CA PHE A 215 21.64 13.35 -5.61
C PHE A 215 22.05 14.83 -5.83
N ALA A 216 21.90 15.38 -7.05
CA ALA A 216 22.08 16.80 -7.34
C ALA A 216 20.78 17.61 -7.26
N ALA A 217 19.62 16.93 -7.23
CA ALA A 217 18.34 17.57 -7.02
C ALA A 217 18.19 18.03 -5.56
N ASP A 218 17.56 19.18 -5.33
CA ASP A 218 17.20 19.62 -3.98
C ASP A 218 15.92 18.92 -3.52
N LEU A 219 16.09 17.85 -2.76
CA LEU A 219 15.01 17.03 -2.19
C LEU A 219 14.61 17.45 -0.76
N ARG A 220 15.20 18.54 -0.24
CA ARG A 220 14.82 19.11 1.08
C ARG A 220 13.50 19.86 1.01
N ARG A 221 13.19 20.46 -0.14
CA ARG A 221 11.94 21.16 -0.39
C ARG A 221 10.73 20.20 -0.45
N SER A 222 9.53 20.76 -0.40
CA SER A 222 8.30 20.00 -0.66
C SER A 222 8.33 19.40 -2.07
N ALA A 223 8.09 18.10 -2.20
CA ALA A 223 8.24 17.38 -3.46
C ALA A 223 7.20 16.27 -3.66
N LEU A 224 6.78 16.12 -4.91
CA LEU A 224 6.05 15.00 -5.48
C LEU A 224 7.02 14.21 -6.36
N ILE A 225 7.47 13.05 -5.92
CA ILE A 225 8.39 12.20 -6.68
C ILE A 225 7.57 11.19 -7.48
N VAL A 226 7.56 11.34 -8.80
CA VAL A 226 6.80 10.49 -9.72
C VAL A 226 7.64 9.34 -10.22
N LEU A 227 7.12 8.14 -10.03
CA LEU A 227 7.69 6.87 -10.49
C LEU A 227 6.75 6.28 -11.54
N GLY A 228 7.28 6.00 -12.72
CA GLY A 228 6.49 5.58 -13.86
C GLY A 228 6.26 4.07 -13.96
N ASN A 229 5.45 3.69 -14.93
CA ASN A 229 5.17 2.31 -15.32
C ASN A 229 6.46 1.57 -15.71
N GLU A 230 6.53 0.27 -15.42
CA GLU A 230 7.71 -0.56 -15.62
C GLU A 230 8.15 -0.65 -17.10
N ALA A 231 7.21 -0.57 -18.05
CA ALA A 231 7.48 -0.68 -19.47
C ALA A 231 7.53 0.69 -20.18
N ASN A 232 6.69 1.62 -19.76
CA ASN A 232 6.48 2.89 -20.50
C ASN A 232 7.03 4.12 -19.76
N GLY A 233 7.54 3.96 -18.54
CA GLY A 233 8.00 5.08 -17.73
C GLY A 233 6.88 6.01 -17.27
N VAL A 234 7.24 7.24 -16.96
CA VAL A 234 6.31 8.32 -16.58
C VAL A 234 5.56 8.80 -17.82
N SER A 235 4.26 9.14 -17.66
CA SER A 235 3.42 9.64 -18.73
C SER A 235 3.92 10.99 -19.30
N GLU A 236 3.72 11.21 -20.60
CA GLU A 236 4.16 12.42 -21.29
C GLU A 236 3.60 13.70 -20.66
N GLU A 237 2.33 13.66 -20.24
CA GLU A 237 1.68 14.78 -19.56
C GLU A 237 2.44 15.24 -18.32
N ILE A 238 2.90 14.27 -17.51
CA ILE A 238 3.65 14.56 -16.28
C ILE A 238 5.08 14.97 -16.62
N LEU A 239 5.73 14.31 -17.60
CA LEU A 239 7.07 14.68 -18.04
C LEU A 239 7.12 16.14 -18.49
N HIS A 240 6.15 16.62 -19.27
CA HIS A 240 6.12 18.01 -19.71
C HIS A 240 5.96 19.03 -18.57
N ALA A 241 5.36 18.63 -17.45
CA ALA A 241 5.08 19.51 -16.31
C ALA A 241 6.12 19.39 -15.16
N ALA A 242 7.00 18.39 -15.22
CA ALA A 242 7.90 18.05 -14.12
C ALA A 242 9.36 18.44 -14.39
N GLU A 243 10.13 18.66 -13.35
CA GLU A 243 11.58 18.59 -13.39
C GLU A 243 11.99 17.11 -13.47
N HIS A 244 13.03 16.77 -14.26
CA HIS A 244 13.44 15.39 -14.42
C HIS A 244 14.63 15.07 -13.53
N ILE A 245 14.57 13.92 -12.87
CA ILE A 245 15.66 13.37 -12.06
C ILE A 245 15.96 11.94 -12.50
N TYR A 246 17.22 11.54 -12.46
CA TYR A 246 17.61 10.18 -12.83
C TYR A 246 18.65 9.59 -11.87
N ILE A 247 18.71 8.27 -11.83
CA ILE A 247 19.74 7.53 -11.11
C ILE A 247 20.84 7.17 -12.11
N PRO A 248 22.09 7.66 -11.96
CA PRO A 248 23.18 7.35 -12.89
C PRO A 248 23.57 5.87 -12.79
N MET A 249 23.69 5.22 -13.94
CA MET A 249 24.12 3.83 -14.05
C MET A 249 25.44 3.76 -14.82
N ARG A 250 26.34 2.87 -14.38
CA ARG A 250 27.66 2.67 -15.03
C ARG A 250 27.76 1.31 -15.74
N GLY A 251 26.80 0.43 -15.52
CA GLY A 251 26.76 -0.90 -16.11
C GLY A 251 26.01 -0.95 -17.43
N HIS A 252 25.62 -2.14 -17.85
CA HIS A 252 24.86 -2.40 -19.08
C HIS A 252 23.34 -2.40 -18.88
N ALA A 253 22.88 -2.23 -17.64
CA ALA A 253 21.44 -2.13 -17.37
C ALA A 253 20.87 -0.82 -17.90
N GLU A 254 19.77 -0.88 -18.62
CA GLU A 254 19.08 0.29 -19.19
C GLU A 254 18.23 1.02 -18.12
N SER A 255 17.71 0.27 -17.16
CA SER A 255 16.88 0.81 -16.07
C SER A 255 16.99 -0.05 -14.81
N LEU A 256 16.59 0.50 -13.67
CA LEU A 256 16.34 -0.24 -12.43
C LEU A 256 14.87 -0.66 -12.35
N ASN A 257 14.62 -1.73 -11.60
CA ASN A 257 13.26 -2.01 -11.15
C ASN A 257 12.70 -0.76 -10.44
N VAL A 258 11.41 -0.44 -10.69
CA VAL A 258 10.79 0.80 -10.19
C VAL A 258 10.84 0.94 -8.67
N SER A 259 10.69 -0.17 -7.91
CA SER A 259 10.78 -0.12 -6.46
C SER A 259 12.22 0.07 -5.96
N ALA A 260 13.22 -0.43 -6.70
CA ALA A 260 14.62 -0.16 -6.42
C ALA A 260 14.99 1.31 -6.70
N ALA A 261 14.51 1.87 -7.82
CA ALA A 261 14.66 3.28 -8.15
C ALA A 261 13.99 4.16 -7.08
N ALA A 262 12.76 3.82 -6.69
CA ALA A 262 12.06 4.48 -5.59
C ALA A 262 12.90 4.51 -4.32
N THR A 263 13.45 3.35 -3.92
CA THR A 263 14.25 3.24 -2.70
C THR A 263 15.48 4.16 -2.77
N ALA A 264 16.22 4.17 -3.89
CA ALA A 264 17.40 5.02 -4.06
C ALA A 264 17.06 6.51 -3.92
N ILE A 265 16.00 6.98 -4.61
CA ILE A 265 15.60 8.39 -4.61
C ILE A 265 15.06 8.79 -3.21
N LEU A 266 14.23 7.97 -2.61
CA LEU A 266 13.60 8.27 -1.32
C LEU A 266 14.61 8.28 -0.17
N TYR A 267 15.59 7.39 -0.15
CA TYR A 267 16.66 7.42 0.84
C TYR A 267 17.61 8.58 0.64
N GLU A 268 17.82 9.04 -0.60
CA GLU A 268 18.56 10.30 -0.83
C GLU A 268 17.74 11.50 -0.32
N ALA A 269 16.44 11.56 -0.56
CA ALA A 269 15.60 12.59 0.02
C ALA A 269 15.63 12.56 1.55
N PHE A 270 15.55 11.38 2.16
CA PHE A 270 15.67 11.19 3.59
C PHE A 270 17.02 11.68 4.13
N ARG A 271 18.14 11.29 3.47
CA ARG A 271 19.48 11.74 3.83
C ARG A 271 19.61 13.26 3.80
N GLN A 272 19.11 13.90 2.73
CA GLN A 272 19.18 15.36 2.62
C GLN A 272 18.39 16.07 3.73
N ARG A 273 17.26 15.50 4.15
CA ARG A 273 16.37 16.06 5.20
C ARG A 273 16.87 15.80 6.61
N LEU A 274 17.67 14.76 6.84
CA LEU A 274 18.34 14.52 8.14
C LEU A 274 19.49 15.47 8.43
N CYS A 275 20.08 16.07 7.42
CA CYS A 275 21.27 16.92 7.54
C CYS A 275 20.93 18.41 7.63
N VAL A 276 19.70 18.75 7.97
CA VAL A 276 19.24 20.14 8.13
C VAL A 276 19.20 20.55 9.60
#